data_6644dc090f236d4ff3f0ea64a4f1ffd9
#
_entry.id   6644dc090f236d4ff3f0ea64a4f1ffd9
#
_cell.length_a   1.000
_cell.length_b   1.000
_cell.length_c   1.000
_cell.angle_alpha   90.00
_cell.angle_beta   90.00
_cell.angle_gamma   90.00
#
_symmetry.space_group_name_H-M   'P 1'
#
loop_
_entity.id
_entity.type
_entity.pdbx_description
1 polymer ?
#
loop_
_entity_poly.entity_id
_entity_poly.type
_entity_poly.pdbx_seq_one_letter_code
_entity_poly.pdbx_strand_id
1 'polypeptide(L)'
;MSDDARTASHDGEALESLSAEERRFPPPPELAAHANVTEATFSAAAEDELGFWAEQASRLSWGTEPTETLDWSGAPFAKWYADGTLNAAYNCLDRHVEAGHGDRVAFHFEGEPGDTRTITYAELTAQVCQTANALVELGVQAGDRVAIYLPMVPEAAVAMLACARLGAPHTVIFGGFSSDALATRILDCGVEVVITADGGWRKGKASAL
;
A
#
# COMPACT_ATOMS: atom_id res chain seq x y z
N MET A 1 -42.47 48.62 15.73
CA MET A 1 -41.52 48.42 16.82
C MET A 1 -41.48 46.93 17.17
N SER A 2 -40.27 46.37 17.09
CA SER A 2 -39.81 45.08 17.58
C SER A 2 -40.33 43.82 16.91
N ASP A 3 -39.52 43.36 15.94
CA ASP A 3 -39.44 41.95 15.60
C ASP A 3 -38.04 41.66 15.05
N ASP A 4 -37.03 41.78 15.93
CA ASP A 4 -35.62 41.58 15.51
C ASP A 4 -34.75 40.91 16.59
N ALA A 5 -35.33 39.96 17.35
CA ALA A 5 -34.62 39.31 18.46
C ALA A 5 -34.71 37.76 18.47
N ARG A 6 -35.04 37.10 17.35
CA ARG A 6 -35.24 35.64 17.33
C ARG A 6 -34.32 34.82 16.41
N THR A 7 -33.41 35.45 15.68
CA THR A 7 -32.57 34.73 14.71
C THR A 7 -31.16 34.37 15.20
N ALA A 8 -30.68 34.92 16.32
CA ALA A 8 -29.29 34.73 16.78
C ALA A 8 -29.05 33.50 17.68
N SER A 9 -30.10 32.86 18.22
CA SER A 9 -29.93 31.72 19.13
C SER A 9 -29.97 30.35 18.43
N HIS A 10 -30.48 30.28 17.20
CA HIS A 10 -30.61 28.99 16.50
C HIS A 10 -29.35 28.56 15.81
N ASP A 11 -28.49 29.47 15.35
CA ASP A 11 -27.24 29.13 14.66
C ASP A 11 -26.16 28.62 15.61
N GLY A 12 -26.12 29.06 16.86
CA GLY A 12 -25.21 28.61 17.89
C GLY A 12 -25.48 27.18 18.34
N GLU A 13 -26.75 26.85 18.62
CA GLU A 13 -27.15 25.48 19.00
C GLU A 13 -26.99 24.47 17.86
N ALA A 14 -27.19 24.89 16.61
CA ALA A 14 -26.93 24.02 15.45
C ALA A 14 -25.46 23.72 15.25
N LEU A 15 -24.59 24.71 15.49
CA LEU A 15 -23.12 24.52 15.42
C LEU A 15 -22.59 23.67 16.56
N GLU A 16 -23.09 23.84 17.78
CA GLU A 16 -22.74 23.01 18.94
C GLU A 16 -23.24 21.56 18.74
N SER A 17 -24.41 21.35 18.18
CA SER A 17 -24.94 20.04 17.83
C SER A 17 -24.13 19.32 16.76
N LEU A 18 -23.51 20.05 15.80
CA LEU A 18 -22.66 19.49 14.77
C LEU A 18 -21.26 19.08 15.31
N SER A 19 -20.80 19.67 16.41
CA SER A 19 -19.51 19.36 17.02
C SER A 19 -19.59 18.22 18.03
N ALA A 20 -20.78 17.85 18.52
CA ALA A 20 -21.02 16.78 19.48
C ALA A 20 -21.73 15.59 18.80
N GLU A 21 -21.01 14.84 17.97
CA GLU A 21 -21.56 13.67 17.28
C GLU A 21 -21.63 12.45 18.23
N GLU A 22 -22.81 12.07 18.61
CA GLU A 22 -23.06 10.90 19.48
C GLU A 22 -23.64 9.69 18.73
N ARG A 23 -23.97 9.84 17.46
CA ARG A 23 -24.55 8.77 16.66
C ARG A 23 -23.52 7.65 16.45
N ARG A 24 -23.97 6.41 16.60
CA ARG A 24 -23.18 5.22 16.33
C ARG A 24 -23.78 4.45 15.19
N PHE A 25 -22.93 4.01 14.28
CA PHE A 25 -23.30 3.21 13.11
C PHE A 25 -22.66 1.83 13.20
N PRO A 26 -23.25 0.88 13.96
CA PRO A 26 -22.70 -0.45 14.05
C PRO A 26 -22.73 -1.14 12.68
N PRO A 27 -21.77 -2.02 12.39
CA PRO A 27 -21.80 -2.79 11.15
C PRO A 27 -23.01 -3.71 11.12
N PRO A 28 -23.54 -4.05 9.92
CA PRO A 28 -24.58 -5.06 9.79
C PRO A 28 -24.14 -6.37 10.46
N PRO A 29 -25.06 -7.06 11.22
CA PRO A 29 -24.71 -8.27 11.97
C PRO A 29 -24.08 -9.38 11.11
N GLU A 30 -24.55 -9.55 9.88
CA GLU A 30 -24.01 -10.53 8.93
C GLU A 30 -22.55 -10.24 8.54
N LEU A 31 -22.23 -8.95 8.33
CA LEU A 31 -20.86 -8.51 8.05
C LEU A 31 -19.96 -8.72 9.27
N ALA A 32 -20.44 -8.33 10.45
CA ALA A 32 -19.69 -8.50 11.70
C ALA A 32 -19.40 -9.97 12.02
N ALA A 33 -20.34 -10.88 11.73
CA ALA A 33 -20.17 -12.32 11.97
C ALA A 33 -19.10 -12.98 11.09
N HIS A 34 -18.77 -12.38 9.94
CA HIS A 34 -17.76 -12.87 9.01
C HIS A 34 -16.47 -12.04 9.00
N ALA A 35 -16.35 -11.07 9.90
CA ALA A 35 -15.17 -10.21 9.99
C ALA A 35 -13.95 -10.98 10.50
N ASN A 36 -12.80 -10.80 9.85
CA ASN A 36 -11.53 -11.40 10.28
C ASN A 36 -10.96 -10.71 11.54
N VAL A 37 -11.36 -9.46 11.80
CA VAL A 37 -10.98 -8.68 12.98
C VAL A 37 -12.25 -8.36 13.76
N THR A 38 -12.24 -8.68 15.04
CA THR A 38 -13.39 -8.54 15.94
C THR A 38 -13.04 -7.63 17.13
N GLU A 39 -14.02 -7.31 17.96
CA GLU A 39 -13.82 -6.57 19.22
C GLU A 39 -12.76 -7.24 20.11
N ALA A 40 -12.71 -8.57 20.15
CA ALA A 40 -11.70 -9.30 20.89
C ALA A 40 -10.28 -9.02 20.39
N THR A 41 -10.09 -8.83 19.08
CA THR A 41 -8.80 -8.47 18.48
C THR A 41 -8.35 -7.08 18.93
N PHE A 42 -9.27 -6.11 18.95
CA PHE A 42 -8.98 -4.75 19.44
C PHE A 42 -8.66 -4.76 20.95
N SER A 43 -9.41 -5.53 21.74
CA SER A 43 -9.19 -5.63 23.18
C SER A 43 -7.82 -6.26 23.49
N ALA A 44 -7.44 -7.33 22.80
CA ALA A 44 -6.12 -7.96 22.95
C ALA A 44 -4.98 -6.98 22.57
N ALA A 45 -5.13 -6.24 21.47
CA ALA A 45 -4.14 -5.24 21.08
C ALA A 45 -4.04 -4.08 22.08
N ALA A 46 -5.14 -3.67 22.71
CA ALA A 46 -5.14 -2.62 23.73
C ALA A 46 -4.57 -3.08 25.09
N GLU A 47 -4.71 -4.37 25.42
CA GLU A 47 -4.19 -4.96 26.66
C GLU A 47 -2.66 -5.15 26.62
N ASP A 48 -2.13 -5.63 25.49
CA ASP A 48 -0.68 -5.81 25.27
C ASP A 48 -0.33 -5.48 23.82
N GLU A 49 -0.08 -4.21 23.53
CA GLU A 49 0.22 -3.73 22.18
C GLU A 49 1.51 -4.36 21.62
N LEU A 50 2.56 -4.45 22.42
CA LEU A 50 3.84 -4.97 21.95
C LEU A 50 3.78 -6.48 21.71
N GLY A 51 3.14 -7.22 22.60
CA GLY A 51 2.92 -8.66 22.43
C GLY A 51 2.03 -8.95 21.22
N PHE A 52 0.98 -8.16 21.01
CA PHE A 52 0.12 -8.27 19.83
C PHE A 52 0.92 -8.09 18.52
N TRP A 53 1.75 -7.04 18.43
CA TRP A 53 2.55 -6.80 17.23
C TRP A 53 3.68 -7.82 17.05
N ALA A 54 4.27 -8.34 18.14
CA ALA A 54 5.22 -9.45 18.07
C ALA A 54 4.58 -10.71 17.49
N GLU A 55 3.35 -11.04 17.90
CA GLU A 55 2.58 -12.15 17.35
C GLU A 55 2.27 -11.93 15.86
N GLN A 56 1.86 -10.71 15.46
CA GLN A 56 1.62 -10.43 14.04
C GLN A 56 2.91 -10.56 13.20
N ALA A 57 4.06 -10.12 13.74
CA ALA A 57 5.36 -10.25 13.10
C ALA A 57 5.79 -11.70 12.88
N SER A 58 5.42 -12.62 13.78
CA SER A 58 5.73 -14.05 13.66
C SER A 58 5.08 -14.72 12.45
N ARG A 59 4.10 -14.07 11.82
CA ARG A 59 3.44 -14.54 10.59
C ARG A 59 4.25 -14.26 9.33
N LEU A 60 5.32 -13.47 9.44
CA LEU A 60 6.19 -13.11 8.33
C LEU A 60 7.39 -14.07 8.26
N SER A 61 7.97 -14.19 7.07
CA SER A 61 9.22 -14.92 6.87
C SER A 61 10.37 -13.91 6.95
N TRP A 62 11.17 -14.04 8.01
CA TRP A 62 12.30 -13.16 8.28
C TRP A 62 13.59 -13.75 7.71
N GLY A 63 14.47 -12.91 7.21
CA GLY A 63 15.87 -13.27 6.91
C GLY A 63 16.71 -13.23 8.20
N THR A 64 16.43 -12.25 9.05
CA THR A 64 16.92 -12.16 10.43
C THR A 64 15.72 -11.84 11.32
N GLU A 65 15.42 -12.72 12.27
CA GLU A 65 14.33 -12.49 13.23
C GLU A 65 14.63 -11.25 14.08
N PRO A 66 13.66 -10.35 14.30
CA PRO A 66 13.84 -9.24 15.21
C PRO A 66 13.89 -9.72 16.66
N THR A 67 14.76 -9.12 17.48
CA THR A 67 14.83 -9.41 18.91
C THR A 67 14.02 -8.43 19.75
N GLU A 68 13.64 -7.28 19.17
CA GLU A 68 12.85 -6.24 19.79
C GLU A 68 11.70 -5.80 18.88
N THR A 69 10.50 -5.72 19.43
CA THR A 69 9.31 -5.28 18.69
C THR A 69 9.36 -3.78 18.41
N LEU A 70 9.74 -2.96 19.40
CA LEU A 70 9.73 -1.50 19.30
C LEU A 70 10.89 -0.89 20.09
N ASP A 71 11.79 -0.18 19.41
CA ASP A 71 12.74 0.76 20.00
C ASP A 71 12.11 2.16 20.07
N TRP A 72 11.81 2.61 21.27
CA TRP A 72 11.26 3.94 21.57
C TRP A 72 12.29 4.90 22.19
N SER A 73 13.58 4.51 22.24
CA SER A 73 14.65 5.29 22.88
C SER A 73 14.86 6.67 22.24
N GLY A 74 14.53 6.79 20.95
CA GLY A 74 14.62 8.03 20.18
C GLY A 74 13.28 8.76 20.00
N ALA A 75 12.36 8.66 20.98
CA ALA A 75 11.05 9.32 20.88
C ALA A 75 11.13 10.78 20.40
N PRO A 76 10.24 11.27 19.53
CA PRO A 76 9.02 10.61 19.03
C PRO A 76 9.24 9.69 17.79
N PHE A 77 10.47 9.37 17.43
CA PHE A 77 10.81 8.59 16.23
C PHE A 77 10.88 7.10 16.61
N ALA A 78 9.76 6.39 16.45
CA ALA A 78 9.67 4.96 16.70
C ALA A 78 10.44 4.14 15.65
N LYS A 79 11.09 3.06 16.09
CA LYS A 79 11.68 2.05 15.20
C LYS A 79 11.08 0.69 15.52
N TRP A 80 10.27 0.18 14.62
CA TRP A 80 9.68 -1.14 14.74
C TRP A 80 10.60 -2.19 14.13
N TYR A 81 10.84 -3.30 14.85
CA TYR A 81 11.62 -4.44 14.39
C TYR A 81 12.99 -4.03 13.81
N ALA A 82 13.69 -3.10 14.46
CA ALA A 82 14.84 -2.37 13.91
C ALA A 82 16.04 -3.27 13.55
N ASP A 83 16.19 -4.42 14.21
CA ASP A 83 17.23 -5.41 14.02
C ASP A 83 16.79 -6.61 13.14
N GLY A 84 15.51 -6.63 12.72
CA GLY A 84 14.97 -7.63 11.82
C GLY A 84 15.25 -7.28 10.34
N THR A 85 15.38 -8.31 9.51
CA THR A 85 15.47 -8.15 8.05
C THR A 85 14.53 -9.11 7.33
N LEU A 86 13.83 -8.61 6.32
CA LEU A 86 12.98 -9.44 5.47
C LEU A 86 12.99 -8.93 4.03
N ASN A 87 12.61 -9.79 3.10
CA ASN A 87 12.30 -9.38 1.73
C ASN A 87 10.78 -9.32 1.55
N ALA A 88 10.26 -8.13 1.23
CA ALA A 88 8.83 -7.93 1.07
C ALA A 88 8.25 -8.73 -0.11
N ALA A 89 8.97 -8.82 -1.23
CA ALA A 89 8.52 -9.59 -2.38
C ALA A 89 8.47 -11.10 -2.07
N TYR A 90 9.43 -11.63 -1.33
CA TYR A 90 9.39 -13.02 -0.85
C TYR A 90 8.14 -13.28 -0.01
N ASN A 91 7.85 -12.38 0.92
CA ASN A 91 6.67 -12.49 1.77
C ASN A 91 5.34 -12.37 1.01
N CYS A 92 5.32 -11.58 -0.07
CA CYS A 92 4.13 -11.43 -0.91
C CYS A 92 3.95 -12.58 -1.91
N LEU A 93 5.01 -13.24 -2.36
CA LEU A 93 4.99 -14.14 -3.51
C LEU A 93 5.57 -15.51 -3.21
N ASP A 94 6.90 -15.58 -3.05
CA ASP A 94 7.64 -16.83 -3.08
C ASP A 94 7.17 -17.83 -2.03
N ARG A 95 7.00 -17.39 -0.79
CA ARG A 95 6.52 -18.25 0.30
C ARG A 95 5.14 -18.88 0.03
N HIS A 96 4.29 -18.18 -0.73
CA HIS A 96 2.96 -18.70 -1.09
C HIS A 96 3.06 -19.74 -2.21
N VAL A 97 3.96 -19.54 -3.18
CA VAL A 97 4.23 -20.53 -4.22
C VAL A 97 4.87 -21.78 -3.60
N GLU A 98 5.85 -21.61 -2.72
CA GLU A 98 6.51 -22.69 -1.97
C GLU A 98 5.53 -23.48 -1.08
N ALA A 99 4.53 -22.80 -0.54
CA ALA A 99 3.43 -23.44 0.22
C ALA A 99 2.39 -24.15 -0.65
N GLY A 100 2.60 -24.25 -1.97
CA GLY A 100 1.70 -24.93 -2.90
C GLY A 100 0.49 -24.10 -3.34
N HIS A 101 0.54 -22.77 -3.18
CA HIS A 101 -0.53 -21.86 -3.57
C HIS A 101 -0.27 -21.15 -4.91
N GLY A 102 0.67 -21.66 -5.72
CA GLY A 102 1.04 -21.04 -7.00
C GLY A 102 -0.11 -20.85 -7.98
N ASP A 103 -1.06 -21.80 -8.00
CA ASP A 103 -2.23 -21.74 -8.90
C ASP A 103 -3.36 -20.83 -8.39
N ARG A 104 -3.26 -20.30 -7.16
CA ARG A 104 -4.25 -19.33 -6.67
C ARG A 104 -4.13 -18.01 -7.43
N VAL A 105 -5.26 -17.37 -7.65
CA VAL A 105 -5.32 -16.05 -8.28
C VAL A 105 -4.74 -15.01 -7.31
N ALA A 106 -3.72 -14.28 -7.79
CA ALA A 106 -3.16 -13.13 -7.11
C ALA A 106 -3.93 -11.84 -7.47
N PHE A 107 -4.24 -11.67 -8.77
CA PHE A 107 -4.99 -10.50 -9.27
C PHE A 107 -6.08 -10.90 -10.25
N HIS A 108 -7.21 -10.23 -10.11
CA HIS A 108 -8.16 -10.00 -11.20
C HIS A 108 -7.97 -8.56 -11.66
N PHE A 109 -7.62 -8.37 -12.92
CA PHE A 109 -7.49 -7.08 -13.55
C PHE A 109 -8.65 -6.84 -14.50
N GLU A 110 -9.20 -5.64 -14.46
CA GLU A 110 -10.17 -5.14 -15.43
C GLU A 110 -9.70 -3.74 -15.87
N GLY A 111 -9.36 -3.63 -17.14
CA GLY A 111 -8.95 -2.38 -17.76
C GLY A 111 -10.14 -1.48 -18.06
N GLU A 112 -9.91 -0.17 -18.21
CA GLU A 112 -10.96 0.79 -18.55
C GLU A 112 -11.70 0.46 -19.87
N PRO A 113 -11.04 -0.10 -20.92
CA PRO A 113 -11.73 -0.58 -22.13
C PRO A 113 -12.56 -1.86 -21.95
N GLY A 114 -12.51 -2.49 -20.79
CA GLY A 114 -13.21 -3.76 -20.50
C GLY A 114 -12.37 -5.01 -20.75
N ASP A 115 -11.09 -4.89 -21.05
CA ASP A 115 -10.15 -6.01 -21.10
C ASP A 115 -9.91 -6.57 -19.70
N THR A 116 -9.84 -7.89 -19.58
CA THR A 116 -9.65 -8.58 -18.31
C THR A 116 -8.45 -9.50 -18.33
N ARG A 117 -7.75 -9.61 -17.20
CA ARG A 117 -6.68 -10.58 -16.98
C ARG A 117 -6.83 -11.23 -15.61
N THR A 118 -6.51 -12.49 -15.53
CA THR A 118 -6.37 -13.21 -14.26
C THR A 118 -4.92 -13.67 -14.17
N ILE A 119 -4.25 -13.29 -13.08
CA ILE A 119 -2.84 -13.59 -12.85
C ILE A 119 -2.72 -14.41 -11.58
N THR A 120 -2.11 -15.58 -11.68
CA THR A 120 -1.84 -16.46 -10.53
C THR A 120 -0.59 -16.02 -9.77
N TYR A 121 -0.38 -16.53 -8.55
CA TYR A 121 0.84 -16.29 -7.79
C TYR A 121 2.09 -16.79 -8.53
N ALA A 122 2.04 -17.95 -9.19
CA ALA A 122 3.15 -18.47 -9.97
C ALA A 122 3.51 -17.56 -11.15
N GLU A 123 2.50 -17.13 -11.92
CA GLU A 123 2.69 -16.21 -13.04
C GLU A 123 3.23 -14.85 -12.59
N LEU A 124 2.68 -14.29 -11.50
CA LEU A 124 3.15 -13.03 -10.93
C LEU A 124 4.59 -13.14 -10.46
N THR A 125 4.96 -14.22 -9.79
CA THR A 125 6.33 -14.47 -9.34
C THR A 125 7.30 -14.54 -10.53
N ALA A 126 6.92 -15.21 -11.61
CA ALA A 126 7.72 -15.28 -12.83
C ALA A 126 7.94 -13.89 -13.47
N GLN A 127 6.86 -13.10 -13.59
CA GLN A 127 6.94 -11.74 -14.14
C GLN A 127 7.79 -10.82 -13.26
N VAL A 128 7.67 -10.91 -11.95
CA VAL A 128 8.49 -10.14 -10.99
C VAL A 128 9.96 -10.51 -11.10
N CYS A 129 10.29 -11.81 -11.22
CA CYS A 129 11.67 -12.25 -11.43
C CYS A 129 12.25 -11.74 -12.75
N GLN A 130 11.50 -11.80 -13.85
CA GLN A 130 11.92 -11.27 -15.16
C GLN A 130 12.19 -9.76 -15.09
N THR A 131 11.28 -9.01 -14.47
CA THR A 131 11.42 -7.55 -14.31
C THR A 131 12.60 -7.21 -13.40
N ALA A 132 12.80 -7.95 -12.30
CA ALA A 132 13.97 -7.76 -11.43
C ALA A 132 15.28 -8.00 -12.18
N ASN A 133 15.36 -9.07 -12.99
CA ASN A 133 16.54 -9.34 -13.81
C ASN A 133 16.80 -8.21 -14.82
N ALA A 134 15.76 -7.70 -15.48
CA ALA A 134 15.90 -6.57 -16.39
C ALA A 134 16.42 -5.30 -15.68
N LEU A 135 15.94 -5.02 -14.46
CA LEU A 135 16.45 -3.91 -13.67
C LEU A 135 17.93 -4.09 -13.30
N VAL A 136 18.33 -5.30 -12.94
CA VAL A 136 19.76 -5.61 -12.68
C VAL A 136 20.62 -5.42 -13.94
N GLU A 137 20.15 -5.84 -15.12
CA GLU A 137 20.84 -5.59 -16.40
C GLU A 137 20.98 -4.10 -16.71
N LEU A 138 20.00 -3.26 -16.27
CA LEU A 138 20.08 -1.80 -16.36
C LEU A 138 20.98 -1.17 -15.29
N GLY A 139 21.57 -1.97 -14.40
CA GLY A 139 22.51 -1.53 -13.37
C GLY A 139 21.91 -1.22 -12.01
N VAL A 140 20.60 -1.45 -11.80
CA VAL A 140 19.94 -1.21 -10.52
C VAL A 140 20.49 -2.13 -9.44
N GLN A 141 20.87 -1.56 -8.30
CA GLN A 141 21.37 -2.25 -7.12
C GLN A 141 20.48 -1.98 -5.91
N ALA A 142 20.71 -2.73 -4.82
CA ALA A 142 20.03 -2.48 -3.56
C ALA A 142 20.33 -1.06 -3.06
N GLY A 143 19.28 -0.31 -2.73
CA GLY A 143 19.36 1.09 -2.29
C GLY A 143 19.16 2.11 -3.41
N ASP A 144 19.28 1.74 -4.69
CA ASP A 144 18.98 2.62 -5.81
C ASP A 144 17.50 2.91 -5.91
N ARG A 145 17.17 4.13 -6.32
CA ARG A 145 15.79 4.60 -6.37
C ARG A 145 15.21 4.50 -7.78
N VAL A 146 14.04 3.89 -7.87
CA VAL A 146 13.32 3.66 -9.13
C VAL A 146 12.00 4.43 -9.10
N ALA A 147 11.68 5.17 -10.16
CA ALA A 147 10.34 5.73 -10.34
C ALA A 147 9.48 4.81 -11.18
N ILE A 148 8.22 4.64 -10.78
CA ILE A 148 7.21 3.88 -11.51
C ILE A 148 6.13 4.88 -11.95
N TYR A 149 6.13 5.23 -13.23
CA TYR A 149 5.17 6.13 -13.86
C TYR A 149 4.39 5.35 -14.91
N LEU A 150 3.41 4.60 -14.43
CA LEU A 150 2.60 3.69 -15.24
C LEU A 150 1.10 4.03 -15.11
N PRO A 151 0.29 3.69 -16.10
CA PRO A 151 -1.16 3.67 -15.95
C PRO A 151 -1.57 2.55 -14.97
N MET A 152 -2.87 2.43 -14.71
CA MET A 152 -3.42 1.37 -13.85
C MET A 152 -3.43 0.04 -14.62
N VAL A 153 -2.27 -0.61 -14.62
CA VAL A 153 -2.02 -1.92 -15.27
C VAL A 153 -1.32 -2.87 -14.30
N PRO A 154 -1.47 -4.20 -14.45
CA PRO A 154 -0.82 -5.17 -13.55
C PRO A 154 0.71 -5.03 -13.49
N GLU A 155 1.32 -4.56 -14.57
CA GLU A 155 2.76 -4.31 -14.69
C GLU A 155 3.26 -3.29 -13.66
N ALA A 156 2.39 -2.39 -13.15
CA ALA A 156 2.74 -1.50 -12.05
C ALA A 156 3.01 -2.27 -10.76
N ALA A 157 2.17 -3.25 -10.43
CA ALA A 157 2.39 -4.11 -9.26
C ALA A 157 3.62 -5.01 -9.45
N VAL A 158 3.83 -5.53 -10.66
CA VAL A 158 5.05 -6.29 -11.01
C VAL A 158 6.30 -5.45 -10.77
N ALA A 159 6.32 -4.20 -11.22
CA ALA A 159 7.44 -3.27 -11.05
C ALA A 159 7.71 -2.98 -9.56
N MET A 160 6.66 -2.72 -8.77
CA MET A 160 6.79 -2.50 -7.31
C MET A 160 7.42 -3.70 -6.61
N LEU A 161 6.94 -4.91 -6.92
CA LEU A 161 7.44 -6.15 -6.33
C LEU A 161 8.86 -6.49 -6.81
N ALA A 162 9.20 -6.18 -8.06
CA ALA A 162 10.57 -6.34 -8.57
C ALA A 162 11.56 -5.42 -7.85
N CYS A 163 11.20 -4.16 -7.64
CA CYS A 163 12.00 -3.23 -6.84
C CYS A 163 12.15 -3.73 -5.39
N ALA A 164 11.06 -4.17 -4.76
CA ALA A 164 11.10 -4.72 -3.41
C ALA A 164 11.98 -5.98 -3.31
N ARG A 165 11.98 -6.84 -4.34
CA ARG A 165 12.84 -8.03 -4.44
C ARG A 165 14.32 -7.66 -4.43
N LEU A 166 14.68 -6.60 -5.12
CA LEU A 166 16.05 -6.11 -5.21
C LEU A 166 16.50 -5.28 -4.00
N GLY A 167 15.58 -4.89 -3.13
CA GLY A 167 15.87 -3.92 -2.07
C GLY A 167 16.07 -2.50 -2.62
N ALA A 168 15.48 -2.19 -3.78
CA ALA A 168 15.52 -0.88 -4.41
C ALA A 168 14.27 -0.08 -4.00
N PRO A 169 14.40 1.01 -3.22
CA PRO A 169 13.29 1.90 -2.91
C PRO A 169 12.66 2.44 -4.19
N HIS A 170 11.33 2.51 -4.23
CA HIS A 170 10.65 3.02 -5.41
C HIS A 170 9.60 4.07 -5.05
N THR A 171 9.35 4.99 -5.99
CA THR A 171 8.27 5.98 -5.93
C THR A 171 7.26 5.72 -7.03
N VAL A 172 5.98 5.57 -6.66
CA VAL A 172 4.90 5.43 -7.63
C VAL A 172 4.33 6.79 -7.92
N ILE A 173 4.36 7.17 -9.18
CA ILE A 173 3.92 8.48 -9.65
C ILE A 173 2.65 8.30 -10.46
N PHE A 174 1.59 9.01 -10.09
CA PHE A 174 0.31 8.93 -10.76
C PHE A 174 0.41 9.39 -12.23
N GLY A 175 -0.01 8.54 -13.17
CA GLY A 175 0.06 8.76 -14.61
C GLY A 175 -0.75 9.97 -15.14
N GLY A 176 -1.38 10.74 -14.27
CA GLY A 176 -2.08 11.97 -14.60
C GLY A 176 -1.34 13.25 -14.22
N PHE A 177 -0.13 13.15 -13.68
CA PHE A 177 0.68 14.33 -13.39
C PHE A 177 1.31 14.93 -14.65
N SER A 178 1.58 16.24 -14.60
CA SER A 178 2.31 16.94 -15.66
C SER A 178 3.78 16.53 -15.67
N SER A 179 4.45 16.76 -16.80
CA SER A 179 5.90 16.55 -16.97
C SER A 179 6.73 17.27 -15.91
N ASP A 180 6.35 18.51 -15.54
CA ASP A 180 7.05 19.27 -14.50
C ASP A 180 6.91 18.62 -13.12
N ALA A 181 5.71 18.13 -12.79
CA ALA A 181 5.47 17.42 -11.54
C ALA A 181 6.21 16.07 -11.48
N LEU A 182 6.35 15.39 -12.62
CA LEU A 182 7.15 14.18 -12.76
C LEU A 182 8.64 14.48 -12.57
N ALA A 183 9.16 15.47 -13.29
CA ALA A 183 10.57 15.90 -13.19
C ALA A 183 10.95 16.29 -11.75
N THR A 184 10.09 17.05 -11.07
CA THR A 184 10.31 17.45 -9.68
C THR A 184 10.48 16.23 -8.77
N ARG A 185 9.62 15.20 -8.90
CA ARG A 185 9.70 13.99 -8.09
C ARG A 185 10.93 13.14 -8.38
N ILE A 186 11.30 13.04 -9.66
CA ILE A 186 12.52 12.33 -10.08
C ILE A 186 13.76 12.98 -9.43
N LEU A 187 13.84 14.31 -9.50
CA LEU A 187 14.96 15.05 -8.94
C LEU A 187 14.99 15.00 -7.40
N ASP A 188 13.85 15.19 -6.76
CA ASP A 188 13.73 15.17 -5.29
C ASP A 188 14.10 13.80 -4.71
N CYS A 189 13.64 12.73 -5.33
CA CYS A 189 13.96 11.36 -4.91
C CYS A 189 15.36 10.90 -5.35
N GLY A 190 16.03 11.62 -6.25
CA GLY A 190 17.31 11.17 -6.84
C GLY A 190 17.15 9.83 -7.57
N VAL A 191 16.12 9.73 -8.41
CA VAL A 191 15.79 8.54 -9.18
C VAL A 191 16.79 8.35 -10.31
N GLU A 192 17.26 7.12 -10.51
CA GLU A 192 18.18 6.76 -11.58
C GLU A 192 17.49 6.04 -12.75
N VAL A 193 16.43 5.28 -12.46
CA VAL A 193 15.67 4.52 -13.46
C VAL A 193 14.19 4.84 -13.36
N VAL A 194 13.55 5.09 -14.51
CA VAL A 194 12.11 5.33 -14.63
C VAL A 194 11.47 4.21 -15.43
N ILE A 195 10.50 3.53 -14.84
CA ILE A 195 9.65 2.56 -15.53
C ILE A 195 8.39 3.31 -15.99
N THR A 196 8.13 3.30 -17.28
CA THR A 196 7.01 4.03 -17.88
C THR A 196 6.38 3.25 -19.04
N ALA A 197 5.30 3.78 -19.60
CA ALA A 197 4.65 3.31 -20.80
C ALA A 197 4.47 4.47 -21.80
N ASP A 198 4.21 4.17 -23.05
CA ASP A 198 3.91 5.13 -24.10
C ASP A 198 2.53 5.80 -23.92
N GLY A 199 1.63 5.16 -23.21
CA GLY A 199 0.30 5.69 -22.92
C GLY A 199 -0.55 4.76 -22.08
N GLY A 200 -1.79 5.16 -21.88
CA GLY A 200 -2.80 4.38 -21.17
C GLY A 200 -4.21 4.83 -21.51
N TRP A 201 -5.19 4.09 -21.05
CA TRP A 201 -6.59 4.46 -21.16
C TRP A 201 -7.02 5.32 -19.98
N ARG A 202 -7.72 6.43 -20.27
CA ARG A 202 -8.25 7.33 -19.27
C ARG A 202 -9.46 8.09 -19.79
N LYS A 203 -10.56 8.09 -19.03
CA LYS A 203 -11.81 8.76 -19.38
C LYS A 203 -12.34 8.34 -20.75
N GLY A 204 -12.32 7.03 -21.04
CA GLY A 204 -12.86 6.42 -22.25
C GLY A 204 -12.00 6.61 -23.50
N LYS A 205 -10.75 7.06 -23.39
CA LYS A 205 -9.86 7.23 -24.54
C LYS A 205 -8.40 6.92 -24.21
N ALA A 206 -7.66 6.51 -25.23
CA ALA A 206 -6.21 6.40 -25.15
C ALA A 206 -5.58 7.80 -25.01
N SER A 207 -4.59 7.91 -24.12
CA SER A 207 -3.83 9.14 -23.86
C SER A 207 -2.36 8.77 -23.73
N ALA A 208 -1.47 9.54 -24.35
CA ALA A 208 -0.03 9.44 -24.07
C ALA A 208 0.27 9.82 -22.61
N LEU A 209 1.30 9.21 -22.04
CA LEU A 209 1.87 9.56 -20.75
C LEU A 209 2.93 10.65 -20.88
#